data_885b35f2e653a8a9eadd2347f27e1633
#
_entry.id   885b35f2e653a8a9eadd2347f27e1633
#
_cell.length_a   1.000
_cell.length_b   1.000
_cell.length_c   1.000
_cell.angle_alpha   90.00
_cell.angle_beta   90.00
_cell.angle_gamma   90.00
#
_symmetry.space_group_name_H-M   'P 1'
#
loop_
_entity.id
_entity.type
_entity.pdbx_description
1 polymer ?
#
loop_
_entity_poly.entity_id
_entity_poly.type
_entity_poly.pdbx_seq_one_letter_code
_entity_poly.pdbx_strand_id
1 'polypeptide(L)'
;MKGRMISPGTAEGVAIVSTEPIGFYGGIDIKSGIVIEKGHPLEGKSVKDKILIFPCGKGSTVGSYVIYGLKENGVGPAGIINKETETIVATGVILAGIPCVDQIDIEKIKDGDAVLLDADNALVTIQ
;
A
#
# COMPACT_ATOMS: atom_id res chain seq x y z
N MET A 1 2.37 -0.71 16.63
CA MET A 1 3.08 0.54 16.31
C MET A 1 2.07 1.65 16.05
N LYS A 2 2.37 2.83 16.50
CA LYS A 2 1.50 4.00 16.34
C LYS A 2 2.07 4.91 15.25
N GLY A 3 1.22 5.28 14.29
CA GLY A 3 1.61 6.19 13.22
C GLY A 3 0.64 7.34 13.06
N ARG A 4 0.39 7.73 11.80
CA ARG A 4 -0.56 8.77 11.45
C ARG A 4 -1.56 8.22 10.45
N MET A 5 -2.86 8.45 10.71
CA MET A 5 -3.90 8.04 9.76
C MET A 5 -3.85 8.91 8.50
N ILE A 6 -3.79 8.25 7.35
CA ILE A 6 -3.91 8.92 6.05
C ILE A 6 -5.30 8.68 5.47
N SER A 7 -5.81 7.46 5.57
CA SER A 7 -7.15 7.09 5.10
C SER A 7 -7.76 6.13 6.12
N PRO A 8 -9.02 6.33 6.53
CA PRO A 8 -9.62 5.56 7.62
C PRO A 8 -9.99 4.14 7.21
N GLY A 9 -10.29 3.34 8.22
CA GLY A 9 -10.75 1.97 8.06
C GLY A 9 -9.86 0.98 8.78
N THR A 10 -10.23 -0.28 8.67
CA THR A 10 -9.46 -1.39 9.24
C THR A 10 -9.25 -2.45 8.17
N ALA A 11 -8.11 -3.13 8.25
CA ALA A 11 -7.79 -4.21 7.34
C ALA A 11 -6.86 -5.19 8.04
N GLU A 12 -6.91 -6.44 7.63
CA GLU A 12 -5.89 -7.40 8.03
C GLU A 12 -5.53 -8.28 6.84
N GLY A 13 -4.32 -8.75 6.83
CA GLY A 13 -3.81 -9.56 5.74
C GLY A 13 -2.34 -9.83 5.87
N VAL A 14 -1.82 -10.50 4.88
CA VAL A 14 -0.40 -10.84 4.80
C VAL A 14 0.37 -9.65 4.26
N ALA A 15 1.48 -9.32 4.91
CA ALA A 15 2.35 -8.25 4.49
C ALA A 15 3.12 -8.59 3.23
N ILE A 16 3.15 -7.65 2.29
CA ILE A 16 4.06 -7.66 1.15
C ILE A 16 4.90 -6.38 1.25
N VAL A 17 6.22 -6.54 1.40
CA VAL A 17 7.11 -5.44 1.79
C VAL A 17 8.09 -5.12 0.68
N SER A 18 8.17 -3.82 0.34
CA SER A 18 9.19 -3.30 -0.55
C SER A 18 10.11 -2.35 0.20
N THR A 19 11.41 -2.48 -0.04
CA THR A 19 12.40 -1.52 0.45
C THR A 19 12.50 -0.28 -0.43
N GLU A 20 11.88 -0.32 -1.60
CA GLU A 20 11.93 0.77 -2.58
C GLU A 20 10.55 1.40 -2.79
N PRO A 21 10.49 2.69 -3.17
CA PRO A 21 9.25 3.35 -3.52
C PRO A 21 8.50 2.63 -4.64
N ILE A 22 7.21 2.86 -4.72
CA ILE A 22 6.36 2.29 -5.78
C ILE A 22 5.79 3.42 -6.65
N GLY A 23 6.01 3.31 -7.95
CA GLY A 23 5.34 4.13 -8.95
C GLY A 23 4.14 3.37 -9.48
N PHE A 24 2.94 3.77 -9.06
CA PHE A 24 1.72 3.03 -9.42
C PHE A 24 1.41 3.11 -10.90
N TYR A 25 1.59 4.28 -11.49
CA TYR A 25 1.38 4.42 -12.93
C TYR A 25 2.53 3.74 -13.70
N GLY A 26 2.20 2.69 -14.43
CA GLY A 26 3.18 1.89 -15.15
C GLY A 26 3.93 0.88 -14.29
N GLY A 27 3.76 0.91 -12.97
CA GLY A 27 4.43 -0.01 -12.05
C GLY A 27 3.56 -1.18 -11.59
N ILE A 28 2.25 -0.99 -11.58
CA ILE A 28 1.31 -2.05 -11.20
C ILE A 28 0.22 -2.14 -12.27
N ASP A 29 -0.04 -3.36 -12.75
CA ASP A 29 -1.08 -3.59 -13.72
C ASP A 29 -2.46 -3.45 -13.06
N ILE A 30 -3.23 -2.49 -13.54
CA ILE A 30 -4.53 -2.11 -12.98
C ILE A 30 -5.57 -3.25 -13.06
N LYS A 31 -5.41 -4.17 -14.00
CA LYS A 31 -6.36 -5.27 -14.20
C LYS A 31 -6.06 -6.48 -13.33
N SER A 32 -4.79 -6.76 -13.08
CA SER A 32 -4.37 -7.95 -12.35
C SER A 32 -3.87 -7.67 -10.93
N GLY A 33 -3.46 -6.44 -10.64
CA GLY A 33 -2.83 -6.12 -9.36
C GLY A 33 -1.39 -6.63 -9.24
N ILE A 34 -0.78 -7.03 -10.35
CA ILE A 34 0.58 -7.56 -10.36
C ILE A 34 1.57 -6.42 -10.60
N VAL A 35 2.66 -6.41 -9.84
CA VAL A 35 3.75 -5.46 -10.02
C VAL A 35 4.49 -5.80 -11.29
N ILE A 36 4.56 -4.85 -12.23
CA ILE A 36 5.16 -5.05 -13.54
C ILE A 36 6.40 -4.18 -13.77
N GLU A 37 6.77 -3.34 -12.84
CA GLU A 37 7.99 -2.52 -12.94
C GLU A 37 9.21 -3.44 -12.92
N LYS A 38 9.99 -3.42 -14.00
CA LYS A 38 11.19 -4.27 -14.14
C LYS A 38 12.25 -3.85 -13.13
N GLY A 39 12.83 -4.83 -12.45
CA GLY A 39 13.87 -4.61 -11.45
C GLY A 39 13.34 -4.19 -10.08
N HIS A 40 12.03 -4.02 -9.92
CA HIS A 40 11.45 -3.70 -8.62
C HIS A 40 11.48 -4.93 -7.69
N PRO A 41 11.70 -4.76 -6.37
CA PRO A 41 11.71 -5.89 -5.43
C PRO A 41 10.45 -6.74 -5.47
N LEU A 42 9.30 -6.15 -5.82
CA LEU A 42 8.01 -6.84 -5.87
C LEU A 42 7.61 -7.29 -7.28
N GLU A 43 8.49 -7.18 -8.26
CA GLU A 43 8.16 -7.55 -9.64
C GLU A 43 7.57 -8.95 -9.71
N GLY A 44 6.44 -9.09 -10.40
CA GLY A 44 5.73 -10.36 -10.57
C GLY A 44 4.82 -10.74 -9.42
N LYS A 45 4.82 -9.99 -8.32
CA LYS A 45 3.98 -10.29 -7.15
C LYS A 45 2.65 -9.54 -7.24
N SER A 46 1.59 -10.16 -6.69
CA SER A 46 0.26 -9.55 -6.63
C SER A 46 0.09 -8.78 -5.32
N VAL A 47 -0.49 -7.57 -5.41
CA VAL A 47 -0.84 -6.78 -4.22
C VAL A 47 -2.25 -7.07 -3.73
N LYS A 48 -3.02 -7.87 -4.48
CA LYS A 48 -4.43 -8.15 -4.19
C LYS A 48 -4.60 -8.70 -2.78
N ASP A 49 -5.46 -8.01 -2.00
CA ASP A 49 -5.84 -8.36 -0.64
C ASP A 49 -4.67 -8.44 0.36
N LYS A 50 -3.52 -7.91 0.00
CA LYS A 50 -2.34 -7.85 0.86
C LYS A 50 -2.30 -6.53 1.64
N ILE A 51 -1.54 -6.53 2.72
CA ILE A 51 -1.12 -5.26 3.33
C ILE A 51 0.17 -4.86 2.63
N LEU A 52 0.08 -3.82 1.81
CA LEU A 52 1.20 -3.36 0.98
C LEU A 52 2.02 -2.35 1.76
N ILE A 53 3.29 -2.66 1.96
CA ILE A 53 4.18 -1.88 2.82
C ILE A 53 5.38 -1.41 1.99
N PHE A 54 5.59 -0.09 1.94
CA PHE A 54 6.68 0.50 1.15
C PHE A 54 7.00 1.90 1.70
N PRO A 55 8.18 2.47 1.37
CA PRO A 55 8.55 3.76 1.94
C PRO A 55 7.61 4.90 1.55
N CYS A 56 7.35 5.07 0.26
CA CYS A 56 6.50 6.12 -0.28
C CYS A 56 6.19 5.82 -1.74
N GLY A 57 5.28 6.59 -2.32
CA GLY A 57 5.04 6.55 -3.76
C GLY A 57 6.06 7.39 -4.53
N LYS A 58 6.06 7.24 -5.84
CA LYS A 58 6.88 8.03 -6.76
C LYS A 58 6.18 8.13 -8.11
N GLY A 59 6.72 8.93 -8.99
CA GLY A 59 6.31 9.00 -10.39
C GLY A 59 5.15 9.93 -10.65
N SER A 60 4.34 9.58 -11.64
CA SER A 60 3.25 10.42 -12.13
C SER A 60 2.08 10.53 -11.15
N THR A 61 1.46 11.70 -11.10
CA THR A 61 0.22 11.95 -10.34
C THR A 61 -0.94 11.06 -10.82
N VAL A 62 -0.88 10.55 -12.04
CA VAL A 62 -1.84 9.56 -12.56
C VAL A 62 -1.85 8.29 -11.71
N GLY A 63 -0.77 8.03 -10.96
CA GLY A 63 -0.70 6.91 -10.01
C GLY A 63 -1.84 6.88 -9.01
N SER A 64 -2.39 8.04 -8.62
CA SER A 64 -3.57 8.10 -7.75
C SER A 64 -4.77 7.40 -8.36
N TYR A 65 -4.98 7.56 -9.66
CA TYR A 65 -6.08 6.91 -10.37
C TYR A 65 -5.82 5.42 -10.56
N VAL A 66 -4.55 5.00 -10.64
CA VAL A 66 -4.20 3.57 -10.68
C VAL A 66 -4.62 2.91 -9.39
N ILE A 67 -4.34 3.54 -8.24
CA ILE A 67 -4.76 3.01 -6.93
C ILE A 67 -6.28 2.86 -6.87
N TYR A 68 -7.00 3.89 -7.31
CA TYR A 68 -8.46 3.84 -7.39
C TYR A 68 -8.94 2.69 -8.29
N GLY A 69 -8.34 2.56 -9.47
CA GLY A 69 -8.69 1.52 -10.43
C GLY A 69 -8.42 0.11 -9.93
N LEU A 70 -7.33 -0.10 -9.18
CA LEU A 70 -7.04 -1.38 -8.55
C LEU A 70 -8.17 -1.78 -7.60
N LYS A 71 -8.65 -0.84 -6.79
CA LYS A 71 -9.77 -1.09 -5.87
C LYS A 71 -11.05 -1.43 -6.64
N GLU A 72 -11.37 -0.64 -7.67
CA GLU A 72 -12.57 -0.84 -8.47
C GLU A 72 -12.55 -2.20 -9.18
N ASN A 73 -11.38 -2.65 -9.60
CA ASN A 73 -11.22 -3.94 -10.27
C ASN A 73 -11.13 -5.12 -9.29
N GLY A 74 -11.19 -4.88 -7.98
CA GLY A 74 -11.12 -5.92 -6.98
C GLY A 74 -9.75 -6.56 -6.83
N VAL A 75 -8.68 -5.91 -7.30
CA VAL A 75 -7.31 -6.44 -7.26
C VAL A 75 -6.37 -5.55 -6.46
N GLY A 76 -6.91 -4.59 -5.71
CA GLY A 76 -6.12 -3.69 -4.88
C GLY A 76 -5.71 -4.29 -3.55
N PRO A 77 -4.77 -3.64 -2.86
CA PRO A 77 -4.37 -4.05 -1.52
C PRO A 77 -5.51 -3.85 -0.53
N ALA A 78 -5.51 -4.63 0.54
CA ALA A 78 -6.47 -4.47 1.63
C ALA A 78 -6.16 -3.24 2.47
N GLY A 79 -4.88 -2.89 2.57
CA GLY A 79 -4.42 -1.71 3.28
C GLY A 79 -3.02 -1.34 2.84
N ILE A 80 -2.61 -0.10 3.15
CA ILE A 80 -1.29 0.41 2.79
C ILE A 80 -0.62 0.99 4.04
N ILE A 81 0.66 0.69 4.22
CA ILE A 81 1.49 1.24 5.28
C ILE A 81 2.73 1.86 4.64
N ASN A 82 3.01 3.12 4.97
CA ASN A 82 4.17 3.83 4.48
C ASN A 82 5.06 4.32 5.62
N LYS A 83 6.33 4.56 5.30
CA LYS A 83 7.21 5.32 6.16
C LYS A 83 6.77 6.79 6.16
N GLU A 84 6.58 7.34 4.96
CA GLU A 84 6.10 8.70 4.77
C GLU A 84 5.22 8.72 3.52
N THR A 85 3.91 8.93 3.69
CA THR A 85 2.99 8.96 2.56
C THR A 85 3.10 10.30 1.83
N GLU A 86 3.35 10.24 0.52
CA GLU A 86 3.36 11.44 -0.30
C GLU A 86 1.98 11.64 -0.99
N THR A 87 1.83 12.76 -1.70
CA THR A 87 0.53 13.22 -2.22
C THR A 87 -0.15 12.21 -3.16
N ILE A 88 0.60 11.50 -3.98
CA ILE A 88 0.04 10.56 -4.96
C ILE A 88 -0.69 9.42 -4.25
N VAL A 89 -0.02 8.80 -3.28
CA VAL A 89 -0.60 7.70 -2.52
C VAL A 89 -1.73 8.20 -1.62
N ALA A 90 -1.53 9.34 -0.93
CA ALA A 90 -2.56 9.92 -0.07
C ALA A 90 -3.87 10.16 -0.84
N THR A 91 -3.78 10.78 -2.01
CA THR A 91 -4.95 11.04 -2.86
C THR A 91 -5.59 9.73 -3.30
N GLY A 92 -4.77 8.77 -3.74
CA GLY A 92 -5.27 7.49 -4.24
C GLY A 92 -6.01 6.68 -3.20
N VAL A 93 -5.46 6.55 -1.99
CA VAL A 93 -6.09 5.74 -0.94
C VAL A 93 -7.37 6.39 -0.42
N ILE A 94 -7.41 7.73 -0.35
CA ILE A 94 -8.62 8.44 0.07
C ILE A 94 -9.72 8.24 -0.97
N LEU A 95 -9.43 8.40 -2.25
CA LEU A 95 -10.39 8.18 -3.32
C LEU A 95 -10.89 6.73 -3.35
N ALA A 96 -9.98 5.78 -3.15
CA ALA A 96 -10.30 4.37 -3.21
C ALA A 96 -10.95 3.81 -1.95
N GLY A 97 -10.87 4.54 -0.84
CA GLY A 97 -11.34 4.04 0.45
C GLY A 97 -10.47 2.92 1.01
N ILE A 98 -9.17 2.93 0.72
CA ILE A 98 -8.22 1.94 1.22
C ILE A 98 -7.64 2.44 2.54
N PRO A 99 -7.72 1.67 3.64
CA PRO A 99 -7.08 2.07 4.91
C PRO A 99 -5.57 2.30 4.73
N CYS A 100 -5.06 3.41 5.29
CA CYS A 100 -3.65 3.76 5.14
C CYS A 100 -3.14 4.50 6.36
N VAL A 101 -1.97 4.09 6.83
CA VAL A 101 -1.24 4.71 7.95
C VAL A 101 0.21 4.93 7.52
N ASP A 102 0.80 6.05 7.93
CA ASP A 102 2.22 6.29 7.72
C ASP A 102 2.94 6.63 9.02
N GLN A 103 4.18 7.08 8.91
CA GLN A 103 5.08 7.32 10.05
C GLN A 103 5.30 6.04 10.86
N ILE A 104 5.38 4.92 10.18
CA ILE A 104 5.66 3.60 10.74
C ILE A 104 7.10 3.23 10.39
N ASP A 105 7.80 2.62 11.35
CA ASP A 105 9.09 2.00 11.07
C ASP A 105 8.84 0.69 10.32
N ILE A 106 8.77 0.80 8.98
CA ILE A 106 8.42 -0.32 8.12
C ILE A 106 9.47 -1.44 8.12
N GLU A 107 10.70 -1.15 8.58
CA GLU A 107 11.75 -2.16 8.69
C GLU A 107 11.43 -3.23 9.74
N LYS A 108 10.52 -2.93 10.67
CA LYS A 108 10.08 -3.87 11.68
C LYS A 108 9.04 -4.88 11.17
N ILE A 109 8.54 -4.68 9.97
CA ILE A 109 7.54 -5.58 9.36
C ILE A 109 8.24 -6.38 8.27
N LYS A 110 8.08 -7.70 8.34
CA LYS A 110 8.71 -8.61 7.38
C LYS A 110 7.70 -9.12 6.37
N ASP A 111 8.18 -9.36 5.16
CA ASP A 111 7.37 -9.98 4.13
C ASP A 111 6.78 -11.29 4.66
N GLY A 112 5.47 -11.47 4.50
CA GLY A 112 4.77 -12.65 5.00
C GLY A 112 4.18 -12.51 6.40
N ASP A 113 4.50 -11.45 7.14
CA ASP A 113 3.89 -11.24 8.46
C ASP A 113 2.37 -11.08 8.34
N ALA A 114 1.64 -11.60 9.33
CA ALA A 114 0.22 -11.32 9.47
C ALA A 114 0.08 -9.96 10.16
N VAL A 115 -0.60 -9.00 9.51
CA VAL A 115 -0.69 -7.62 9.97
C VAL A 115 -2.14 -7.21 10.15
N LEU A 116 -2.42 -6.59 11.29
CA LEU A 116 -3.68 -5.89 11.53
C LEU A 116 -3.42 -4.39 11.42
N LEU A 117 -4.13 -3.75 10.49
CA LEU A 117 -4.07 -2.32 10.27
C LEU A 117 -5.37 -1.68 10.78
N ASP A 118 -5.26 -0.94 11.88
CA ASP A 118 -6.37 -0.15 12.42
C ASP A 118 -6.07 1.32 12.13
N ALA A 119 -6.43 1.76 10.93
CA ALA A 119 -6.14 3.11 10.51
C ALA A 119 -6.94 4.15 11.28
N ASP A 120 -8.13 3.81 11.75
CA ASP A 120 -8.96 4.73 12.55
C ASP A 120 -8.24 5.18 13.82
N ASN A 121 -7.42 4.32 14.39
CA ASN A 121 -6.61 4.62 15.57
C ASN A 121 -5.13 4.79 15.24
N ALA A 122 -4.76 4.78 13.96
CA ALA A 122 -3.39 4.87 13.46
C ALA A 122 -2.47 3.80 14.06
N LEU A 123 -2.98 2.59 14.23
CA LEU A 123 -2.25 1.48 14.85
C LEU A 123 -1.96 0.36 13.85
N VAL A 124 -0.74 -0.16 13.94
CA VAL A 124 -0.30 -1.33 13.18
C VAL A 124 0.16 -2.40 14.16
N THR A 125 -0.40 -3.60 14.06
CA THR A 125 -0.07 -4.72 14.92
C THR A 125 0.39 -5.90 14.08
N ILE A 126 1.56 -6.45 14.42
CA ILE A 126 2.06 -7.69 13.82
C ILE A 126 1.54 -8.84 14.69
N GLN A 127 0.83 -9.74 14.07
CA GLN A 127 0.19 -10.85 14.76
C GLN A 127 1.08 -12.10 14.81
#